data_d340fe31643e437a1796ec0bb0d16dc1
#
_entry.id   d340fe31643e437a1796ec0bb0d16dc1
#
_cell.length_a   1.000
_cell.length_b   1.000
_cell.length_c   1.000
_cell.angle_alpha   90.00
_cell.angle_beta   90.00
_cell.angle_gamma   90.00
#
_symmetry.space_group_name_H-M   'P 1'
#
loop_
_entity.id
_entity.type
_entity.pdbx_description
1 polymer ?
#
loop_
_entity_poly.entity_id
_entity_poly.type
_entity_poly.pdbx_seq_one_letter_code
_entity_poly.pdbx_strand_id
1 'polypeptide(L)'
;HEFINLVVGNGYVEMTEENIANWNPMGVYGTSPQLSMFFEITINNIRVAFITFALGIFASLGSYLLLLKNGIMLGSFQWWFKAKGLLLTSFLAIWIHGAFEISAIVIAGGAGITVGNGLLFPKSFSRLQSLVFSAKRGLLVMLSLIPVFIMAGALESFVTRYYGSMPDILKWGIILFSFGLIILYYGVYPFIVAKRYPDKI
;
A
#
# COMPACT_ATOMS: atom_id res chain seq x y z
N HIS A 1 -19.59 7.43 -14.19
CA HIS A 1 -20.14 6.67 -13.03
C HIS A 1 -19.96 5.14 -13.19
N GLU A 2 -20.23 4.53 -14.34
CA GLU A 2 -20.11 3.06 -14.53
C GLU A 2 -18.72 2.53 -14.17
N PHE A 3 -17.65 3.21 -14.62
CA PHE A 3 -16.28 2.75 -14.37
C PHE A 3 -15.92 2.75 -12.88
N ILE A 4 -16.28 3.79 -12.12
CA ILE A 4 -15.98 3.83 -10.68
C ILE A 4 -16.77 2.75 -9.91
N ASN A 5 -18.01 2.50 -10.32
CA ASN A 5 -18.85 1.45 -9.74
C ASN A 5 -18.24 0.06 -9.95
N LEU A 6 -17.64 -0.20 -11.13
CA LEU A 6 -16.94 -1.46 -11.42
C LEU A 6 -15.66 -1.63 -10.60
N VAL A 7 -14.95 -0.53 -10.32
CA VAL A 7 -13.64 -0.56 -9.64
C VAL A 7 -13.79 -0.61 -8.13
N VAL A 8 -14.69 0.20 -7.57
CA VAL A 8 -14.82 0.42 -6.11
C VAL A 8 -16.04 -0.28 -5.53
N GLY A 9 -17.05 -0.55 -6.36
CA GLY A 9 -18.30 -1.18 -5.96
C GLY A 9 -19.44 -0.17 -5.73
N ASN A 10 -20.67 -0.56 -6.13
CA ASN A 10 -21.83 0.34 -6.08
C ASN A 10 -22.12 0.84 -4.65
N GLY A 11 -22.12 -0.05 -3.66
CA GLY A 11 -22.45 0.33 -2.28
C GLY A 11 -21.46 1.33 -1.69
N TYR A 12 -20.17 1.23 -2.04
CA TYR A 12 -19.19 2.22 -1.59
C TYR A 12 -19.38 3.58 -2.28
N VAL A 13 -19.73 3.57 -3.56
CA VAL A 13 -20.00 4.81 -4.32
C VAL A 13 -21.24 5.50 -3.77
N GLU A 14 -22.34 4.78 -3.56
CA GLU A 14 -23.60 5.31 -2.99
C GLU A 14 -23.35 5.92 -1.60
N MET A 15 -22.71 5.19 -0.70
CA MET A 15 -22.35 5.68 0.63
C MET A 15 -21.48 6.95 0.57
N THR A 16 -20.51 6.98 -0.35
CA THR A 16 -19.61 8.14 -0.48
C THR A 16 -20.34 9.34 -1.06
N GLU A 17 -21.25 9.16 -2.02
CA GLU A 17 -22.08 10.25 -2.55
C GLU A 17 -23.02 10.82 -1.49
N GLU A 18 -23.62 9.96 -0.66
CA GLU A 18 -24.40 10.38 0.50
C GLU A 18 -23.56 11.18 1.51
N ASN A 19 -22.36 10.70 1.82
CA ASN A 19 -21.43 11.43 2.68
C ASN A 19 -21.04 12.81 2.11
N ILE A 20 -20.81 12.90 0.79
CA ILE A 20 -20.53 14.18 0.12
C ILE A 20 -21.72 15.12 0.22
N ALA A 21 -22.94 14.63 -0.02
CA ALA A 21 -24.18 15.42 0.10
C ALA A 21 -24.38 15.95 1.53
N ASN A 22 -23.96 15.20 2.54
CA ASN A 22 -23.99 15.57 3.95
C ASN A 22 -22.77 16.38 4.43
N TRP A 23 -21.99 16.95 3.53
CA TRP A 23 -20.78 17.74 3.83
C TRP A 23 -19.69 16.98 4.63
N ASN A 24 -19.71 15.65 4.59
CA ASN A 24 -18.73 14.79 5.24
C ASN A 24 -18.12 13.78 4.27
N PRO A 25 -17.38 14.20 3.23
CA PRO A 25 -16.88 13.32 2.17
C PRO A 25 -16.00 12.17 2.66
N MET A 26 -15.38 12.29 3.85
CA MET A 26 -14.54 11.29 4.48
C MET A 26 -15.24 10.54 5.62
N GLY A 27 -16.58 10.58 5.68
CA GLY A 27 -17.39 9.96 6.72
C GLY A 27 -17.16 8.46 6.91
N VAL A 28 -16.72 7.76 5.88
CA VAL A 28 -16.40 6.32 5.90
C VAL A 28 -15.44 5.95 7.03
N TYR A 29 -14.49 6.80 7.37
CA TYR A 29 -13.51 6.52 8.44
C TYR A 29 -14.10 6.60 9.87
N GLY A 30 -15.32 7.10 10.02
CA GLY A 30 -16.00 7.22 11.32
C GLY A 30 -17.05 6.15 11.62
N THR A 31 -17.37 5.26 10.67
CA THR A 31 -18.54 4.37 10.75
C THR A 31 -18.35 3.15 11.67
N SER A 32 -17.12 2.65 11.84
CA SER A 32 -16.82 1.42 12.58
C SER A 32 -16.07 1.68 13.89
N PRO A 33 -16.15 0.77 14.89
CA PRO A 33 -15.30 0.83 16.09
C PRO A 33 -13.82 0.79 15.72
N GLN A 34 -13.01 1.62 16.38
CA GLN A 34 -11.60 1.82 16.04
C GLN A 34 -10.77 0.54 16.04
N LEU A 35 -10.93 -0.29 17.06
CA LEU A 35 -10.16 -1.54 17.18
C LEU A 35 -10.56 -2.57 16.12
N SER A 36 -11.86 -2.71 15.82
CA SER A 36 -12.33 -3.60 14.76
C SER A 36 -11.75 -3.19 13.43
N MET A 37 -11.89 -1.90 13.09
CA MET A 37 -11.35 -1.30 11.86
C MET A 37 -9.83 -1.50 11.76
N PHE A 38 -9.08 -1.29 12.86
CA PHE A 38 -7.63 -1.49 12.90
C PHE A 38 -7.23 -2.92 12.53
N PHE A 39 -7.85 -3.92 13.15
CA PHE A 39 -7.52 -5.33 12.86
C PHE A 39 -7.95 -5.74 11.46
N GLU A 40 -9.16 -5.35 11.03
CA GLU A 40 -9.67 -5.68 9.70
C GLU A 40 -8.78 -5.12 8.59
N ILE A 41 -8.42 -3.83 8.67
CA ILE A 41 -7.57 -3.17 7.68
C ILE A 41 -6.16 -3.75 7.70
N THR A 42 -5.55 -3.86 8.90
CA THR A 42 -4.17 -4.36 9.02
C THR A 42 -4.05 -5.78 8.45
N ILE A 43 -4.96 -6.68 8.82
CA ILE A 43 -4.95 -8.07 8.34
C ILE A 43 -5.21 -8.11 6.83
N ASN A 44 -6.17 -7.32 6.34
CA ASN A 44 -6.47 -7.25 4.91
C ASN A 44 -5.26 -6.79 4.11
N ASN A 45 -4.59 -5.73 4.52
CA ASN A 45 -3.45 -5.16 3.81
C ASN A 45 -2.23 -6.09 3.82
N ILE A 46 -1.95 -6.74 4.96
CA ILE A 46 -0.94 -7.80 5.04
C ILE A 46 -1.29 -8.94 4.09
N ARG A 47 -2.54 -9.41 4.08
CA ARG A 47 -3.00 -10.48 3.18
C ARG A 47 -2.84 -10.10 1.71
N VAL A 48 -3.27 -8.92 1.31
CA VAL A 48 -3.13 -8.41 -0.07
C VAL A 48 -1.66 -8.36 -0.47
N ALA A 49 -0.79 -7.85 0.40
CA ALA A 49 0.64 -7.79 0.14
C ALA A 49 1.27 -9.18 -0.02
N PHE A 50 0.92 -10.14 0.86
CA PHE A 50 1.41 -11.52 0.74
C PHE A 50 0.91 -12.22 -0.53
N ILE A 51 -0.33 -12.01 -0.93
CA ILE A 51 -0.86 -12.53 -2.20
C ILE A 51 -0.11 -11.90 -3.37
N THR A 52 0.10 -10.58 -3.35
CA THR A 52 0.84 -9.86 -4.37
C THR A 52 2.27 -10.38 -4.50
N PHE A 53 2.95 -10.63 -3.40
CA PHE A 53 4.27 -11.27 -3.36
C PHE A 53 4.25 -12.70 -3.91
N ALA A 54 3.35 -13.55 -3.39
CA ALA A 54 3.29 -14.98 -3.73
C ALA A 54 2.99 -15.21 -5.22
N LEU A 55 2.13 -14.39 -5.81
CA LEU A 55 1.80 -14.47 -7.23
C LEU A 55 2.97 -14.10 -8.16
N GLY A 56 4.07 -13.58 -7.63
CA GLY A 56 5.33 -13.44 -8.37
C GLY A 56 5.87 -14.74 -8.93
N ILE A 57 5.55 -15.89 -8.32
CA ILE A 57 5.93 -17.22 -8.83
C ILE A 57 5.45 -17.46 -10.27
N PHE A 58 4.36 -16.84 -10.69
CA PHE A 58 3.88 -16.89 -12.07
C PHE A 58 4.66 -15.92 -12.97
N ALA A 59 5.97 -16.13 -13.05
CA ALA A 59 6.88 -15.37 -13.91
C ALA A 59 6.76 -13.85 -13.74
N SER A 60 6.62 -13.37 -12.52
CA SER A 60 6.40 -11.96 -12.14
C SER A 60 5.05 -11.36 -12.56
N LEU A 61 4.33 -11.98 -13.49
CA LEU A 61 3.11 -11.42 -14.09
C LEU A 61 2.01 -11.24 -13.04
N GLY A 62 1.84 -12.19 -12.12
CA GLY A 62 0.82 -12.12 -11.08
C GLY A 62 1.01 -10.92 -10.15
N SER A 63 2.24 -10.66 -9.68
CA SER A 63 2.56 -9.47 -8.88
C SER A 63 2.30 -8.18 -9.66
N TYR A 64 2.72 -8.14 -10.92
CA TYR A 64 2.49 -6.98 -11.79
C TYR A 64 1.00 -6.67 -11.95
N LEU A 65 0.17 -7.68 -12.25
CA LEU A 65 -1.27 -7.50 -12.43
C LEU A 65 -1.97 -7.03 -11.16
N LEU A 66 -1.56 -7.52 -9.98
CA LEU A 66 -2.11 -7.03 -8.72
C LEU A 66 -1.68 -5.61 -8.39
N LEU A 67 -0.41 -5.25 -8.64
CA LEU A 67 0.03 -3.86 -8.52
C LEU A 67 -0.75 -2.94 -9.45
N LEU A 68 -0.93 -3.35 -10.70
CA LEU A 68 -1.73 -2.59 -11.68
C LEU A 68 -3.18 -2.41 -11.20
N LYS A 69 -3.81 -3.47 -10.70
CA LYS A 69 -5.17 -3.41 -10.14
C LYS A 69 -5.27 -2.41 -8.99
N ASN A 70 -4.34 -2.46 -8.03
CA ASN A 70 -4.30 -1.51 -6.91
C ASN A 70 -4.08 -0.06 -7.40
N GLY A 71 -3.19 0.13 -8.37
CA GLY A 71 -2.95 1.45 -8.97
C GLY A 71 -4.16 2.01 -9.70
N ILE A 72 -4.89 1.17 -10.45
CA ILE A 72 -6.15 1.56 -11.11
C ILE A 72 -7.19 1.95 -10.07
N MET A 73 -7.35 1.17 -9.01
CA MET A 73 -8.30 1.46 -7.94
C MET A 73 -8.01 2.81 -7.30
N LEU A 74 -6.78 3.06 -6.88
CA LEU A 74 -6.38 4.33 -6.27
C LEU A 74 -6.53 5.50 -7.22
N GLY A 75 -6.08 5.36 -8.47
CA GLY A 75 -6.17 6.40 -9.50
C GLY A 75 -7.62 6.75 -9.85
N SER A 76 -8.49 5.75 -9.97
CA SER A 76 -9.93 5.92 -10.23
C SER A 76 -10.61 6.65 -9.09
N PHE A 77 -10.29 6.29 -7.84
CA PHE A 77 -10.81 6.95 -6.65
C PHE A 77 -10.39 8.44 -6.60
N GLN A 78 -9.11 8.73 -6.78
CA GLN A 78 -8.61 10.11 -6.78
C GLN A 78 -9.19 10.94 -7.93
N TRP A 79 -9.34 10.33 -9.12
CA TRP A 79 -9.97 11.00 -10.26
C TRP A 79 -11.44 11.31 -9.99
N TRP A 80 -12.18 10.39 -9.39
CA TRP A 80 -13.58 10.60 -9.03
C TRP A 80 -13.76 11.77 -8.06
N PHE A 81 -12.94 11.83 -7.01
CA PHE A 81 -12.95 12.97 -6.08
C PHE A 81 -12.52 14.27 -6.76
N LYS A 82 -11.56 14.23 -7.70
CA LYS A 82 -11.20 15.39 -8.52
C LYS A 82 -12.38 15.90 -9.32
N ALA A 83 -13.17 15.03 -9.94
CA ALA A 83 -14.37 15.40 -10.70
C ALA A 83 -15.46 16.07 -9.83
N LYS A 84 -15.45 15.79 -8.52
CA LYS A 84 -16.32 16.41 -7.51
C LYS A 84 -15.72 17.70 -6.91
N GLY A 85 -14.54 18.14 -7.34
CA GLY A 85 -13.83 19.29 -6.75
C GLY A 85 -13.17 19.01 -5.39
N LEU A 86 -13.07 17.74 -4.97
CA LEU A 86 -12.60 17.30 -3.66
C LEU A 86 -11.23 16.59 -3.69
N LEU A 87 -10.41 16.86 -4.73
CA LEU A 87 -9.12 16.17 -4.89
C LEU A 87 -8.21 16.34 -3.67
N LEU A 88 -8.02 17.55 -3.18
CA LEU A 88 -7.13 17.81 -2.05
C LEU A 88 -7.63 17.13 -0.77
N THR A 89 -8.94 17.16 -0.55
CA THR A 89 -9.59 16.50 0.57
C THR A 89 -9.32 15.00 0.57
N SER A 90 -9.58 14.32 -0.55
CA SER A 90 -9.34 12.88 -0.69
C SER A 90 -7.84 12.55 -0.66
N PHE A 91 -7.00 13.38 -1.28
CA PHE A 91 -5.56 13.18 -1.25
C PHE A 91 -5.03 13.20 0.19
N LEU A 92 -5.29 14.26 0.93
CA LEU A 92 -4.80 14.37 2.30
C LEU A 92 -5.35 13.25 3.21
N ALA A 93 -6.65 12.91 3.09
CA ALA A 93 -7.24 11.84 3.89
C ALA A 93 -6.61 10.49 3.62
N ILE A 94 -6.46 10.11 2.34
CA ILE A 94 -5.90 8.81 1.96
C ILE A 94 -4.42 8.73 2.31
N TRP A 95 -3.63 9.77 2.01
CA TRP A 95 -2.19 9.69 2.13
C TRP A 95 -1.67 9.80 3.57
N ILE A 96 -2.50 10.15 4.57
CA ILE A 96 -2.14 10.04 6.00
C ILE A 96 -1.69 8.61 6.34
N HIS A 97 -2.41 7.59 5.89
CA HIS A 97 -2.07 6.16 6.08
C HIS A 97 -1.48 5.54 4.81
N GLY A 98 -1.96 5.96 3.65
CA GLY A 98 -1.58 5.44 2.34
C GLY A 98 -0.10 5.63 2.02
N ALA A 99 0.58 6.61 2.59
CA ALA A 99 2.01 6.77 2.45
C ALA A 99 2.78 5.51 2.91
N PHE A 100 2.37 4.90 4.01
CA PHE A 100 2.91 3.61 4.45
C PHE A 100 2.33 2.43 3.66
N GLU A 101 1.02 2.34 3.57
CA GLU A 101 0.30 1.21 2.99
C GLU A 101 0.66 0.98 1.53
N ILE A 102 0.49 2.02 0.69
CA ILE A 102 0.71 1.92 -0.76
C ILE A 102 2.19 1.65 -1.04
N SER A 103 3.10 2.33 -0.31
CA SER A 103 4.53 2.05 -0.43
C SER A 103 4.86 0.60 -0.07
N ALA A 104 4.28 0.07 1.00
CA ALA A 104 4.49 -1.31 1.42
C ALA A 104 3.96 -2.32 0.39
N ILE A 105 2.79 -2.07 -0.21
CA ILE A 105 2.24 -2.91 -1.30
C ILE A 105 3.16 -2.89 -2.52
N VAL A 106 3.69 -1.72 -2.89
CA VAL A 106 4.64 -1.58 -4.01
C VAL A 106 5.93 -2.36 -3.74
N ILE A 107 6.48 -2.26 -2.54
CA ILE A 107 7.69 -3.00 -2.13
C ILE A 107 7.42 -4.51 -2.13
N ALA A 108 6.26 -4.95 -1.62
CA ALA A 108 5.83 -6.35 -1.64
C ALA A 108 5.71 -6.89 -3.07
N GLY A 109 5.15 -6.11 -3.98
CA GLY A 109 5.07 -6.45 -5.40
C GLY A 109 6.44 -6.53 -6.06
N GLY A 110 7.35 -5.61 -5.75
CA GLY A 110 8.75 -5.65 -6.18
C GLY A 110 9.48 -6.93 -5.71
N ALA A 111 9.25 -7.32 -4.45
CA ALA A 111 9.76 -8.59 -3.93
C ALA A 111 9.19 -9.80 -4.70
N GLY A 112 7.88 -9.79 -5.03
CA GLY A 112 7.25 -10.83 -5.85
C GLY A 112 7.80 -10.87 -7.27
N ILE A 113 8.00 -9.73 -7.91
CA ILE A 113 8.66 -9.65 -9.24
C ILE A 113 10.07 -10.24 -9.18
N THR A 114 10.80 -10.02 -8.09
CA THR A 114 12.14 -10.61 -7.90
C THR A 114 12.08 -12.13 -7.81
N VAL A 115 11.05 -12.71 -7.19
CA VAL A 115 10.81 -14.16 -7.16
C VAL A 115 10.60 -14.71 -8.58
N GLY A 116 9.73 -14.09 -9.36
CA GLY A 116 9.48 -14.49 -10.75
C GLY A 116 10.71 -14.36 -11.64
N ASN A 117 11.49 -13.29 -11.47
CA ASN A 117 12.76 -13.11 -12.18
C ASN A 117 13.78 -14.22 -11.82
N GLY A 118 13.79 -14.69 -10.58
CA GLY A 118 14.62 -15.83 -10.17
C GLY A 118 14.27 -17.13 -10.92
N LEU A 119 13.00 -17.32 -11.27
CA LEU A 119 12.54 -18.44 -12.09
C LEU A 119 12.89 -18.28 -13.57
N LEU A 120 12.71 -17.06 -14.13
CA LEU A 120 12.93 -16.77 -15.54
C LEU A 120 14.42 -16.69 -15.89
N PHE A 121 15.23 -16.10 -15.02
CA PHE A 121 16.64 -15.79 -15.25
C PHE A 121 17.53 -16.38 -14.13
N PRO A 122 17.67 -17.72 -14.06
CA PRO A 122 18.33 -18.40 -12.94
C PRO A 122 19.85 -18.25 -12.90
N LYS A 123 20.45 -17.61 -13.90
CA LYS A 123 21.92 -17.44 -14.05
C LYS A 123 22.64 -18.80 -13.97
N SER A 124 23.59 -18.95 -13.02
CA SER A 124 24.37 -20.17 -12.80
C SER A 124 23.68 -21.23 -11.95
N PHE A 125 22.50 -20.94 -11.40
CA PHE A 125 21.74 -21.87 -10.55
C PHE A 125 20.72 -22.67 -11.36
N SER A 126 20.26 -23.81 -10.82
CA SER A 126 19.06 -24.43 -11.36
C SER A 126 17.85 -23.51 -11.10
N ARG A 127 16.79 -23.61 -11.94
CA ARG A 127 15.58 -22.78 -11.81
C ARG A 127 14.95 -22.88 -10.41
N LEU A 128 14.90 -24.09 -9.86
CA LEU A 128 14.35 -24.31 -8.52
C LEU A 128 15.22 -23.67 -7.43
N GLN A 129 16.54 -23.81 -7.52
CA GLN A 129 17.47 -23.19 -6.56
C GLN A 129 17.37 -21.67 -6.60
N SER A 130 17.34 -21.08 -7.80
CA SER A 130 17.20 -19.62 -7.99
C SER A 130 15.87 -19.12 -7.46
N LEU A 131 14.77 -19.84 -7.71
CA LEU A 131 13.44 -19.54 -7.19
C LEU A 131 13.43 -19.55 -5.65
N VAL A 132 13.93 -20.62 -5.03
CA VAL A 132 13.95 -20.74 -3.56
C VAL A 132 14.81 -19.65 -2.93
N PHE A 133 15.94 -19.31 -3.54
CA PHE A 133 16.82 -18.25 -3.06
C PHE A 133 16.15 -16.88 -3.13
N SER A 134 15.51 -16.55 -4.26
CA SER A 134 14.77 -15.31 -4.46
C SER A 134 13.56 -15.23 -3.53
N ALA A 135 12.83 -16.34 -3.34
CA ALA A 135 11.69 -16.41 -2.43
C ALA A 135 12.08 -16.18 -0.97
N LYS A 136 13.20 -16.76 -0.50
CA LYS A 136 13.71 -16.51 0.85
C LYS A 136 14.06 -15.05 1.08
N ARG A 137 14.74 -14.40 0.13
CA ARG A 137 15.06 -12.97 0.21
C ARG A 137 13.80 -12.12 0.19
N GLY A 138 12.86 -12.41 -0.72
CA GLY A 138 11.59 -11.71 -0.80
C GLY A 138 10.75 -11.87 0.47
N LEU A 139 10.75 -13.05 1.10
CA LEU A 139 10.05 -13.29 2.35
C LEU A 139 10.61 -12.44 3.50
N LEU A 140 11.93 -12.24 3.58
CA LEU A 140 12.53 -11.33 4.58
C LEU A 140 12.05 -9.89 4.38
N VAL A 141 11.95 -9.43 3.14
CA VAL A 141 11.36 -8.12 2.83
C VAL A 141 9.90 -8.08 3.29
N MET A 142 9.10 -9.12 2.97
CA MET A 142 7.69 -9.20 3.39
C MET A 142 7.52 -9.14 4.91
N LEU A 143 8.35 -9.87 5.66
CA LEU A 143 8.31 -9.84 7.13
C LEU A 143 8.67 -8.45 7.68
N SER A 144 9.60 -7.73 7.04
CA SER A 144 9.94 -6.36 7.43
C SER A 144 8.82 -5.34 7.15
N LEU A 145 7.88 -5.65 6.25
CA LEU A 145 6.73 -4.79 5.94
C LEU A 145 5.57 -4.94 6.94
N ILE A 146 5.53 -6.00 7.75
CA ILE A 146 4.46 -6.22 8.74
C ILE A 146 4.32 -5.02 9.70
N PRO A 147 5.38 -4.50 10.33
CA PRO A 147 5.29 -3.31 11.16
C PRO A 147 4.78 -2.07 10.40
N VAL A 148 5.13 -1.95 9.12
CA VAL A 148 4.67 -0.84 8.27
C VAL A 148 3.16 -0.90 8.06
N PHE A 149 2.59 -2.09 7.80
CA PHE A 149 1.14 -2.28 7.69
C PHE A 149 0.41 -2.04 9.02
N ILE A 150 1.01 -2.44 10.14
CA ILE A 150 0.48 -2.14 11.48
C ILE A 150 0.40 -0.63 11.69
N MET A 151 1.45 0.12 11.33
CA MET A 151 1.47 1.58 11.42
C MET A 151 0.43 2.22 10.48
N ALA A 152 0.30 1.73 9.24
CA ALA A 152 -0.70 2.20 8.30
C ALA A 152 -2.12 2.01 8.84
N GLY A 153 -2.46 0.80 9.32
CA GLY A 153 -3.76 0.50 9.91
C GLY A 153 -4.04 1.33 11.16
N ALA A 154 -3.02 1.59 11.99
CA ALA A 154 -3.15 2.47 13.16
C ALA A 154 -3.44 3.92 12.74
N LEU A 155 -2.72 4.46 11.74
CA LEU A 155 -2.99 5.80 11.21
C LEU A 155 -4.39 5.89 10.62
N GLU A 156 -4.85 4.87 9.88
CA GLU A 156 -6.18 4.87 9.28
C GLU A 156 -7.27 4.86 10.35
N SER A 157 -7.18 3.95 11.30
CA SER A 157 -8.25 3.70 12.28
C SER A 157 -8.29 4.73 13.42
N PHE A 158 -7.14 5.26 13.84
CA PHE A 158 -7.06 6.16 15.01
C PHE A 158 -6.79 7.62 14.64
N VAL A 159 -6.18 7.90 13.48
CA VAL A 159 -5.77 9.26 13.08
C VAL A 159 -6.65 9.80 11.96
N THR A 160 -6.83 9.05 10.87
CA THR A 160 -7.58 9.52 9.67
C THR A 160 -9.04 9.83 10.00
N ARG A 161 -9.64 9.14 10.98
CA ARG A 161 -11.03 9.44 11.40
C ARG A 161 -11.21 10.87 11.94
N TYR A 162 -10.15 11.49 12.44
CA TYR A 162 -10.17 12.89 12.89
C TYR A 162 -9.77 13.87 11.79
N TYR A 163 -9.76 13.43 10.53
CA TYR A 163 -9.38 14.23 9.37
C TYR A 163 -10.03 15.62 9.36
N GLY A 164 -11.34 15.70 9.65
CA GLY A 164 -12.11 16.95 9.60
C GLY A 164 -11.69 17.99 10.63
N SER A 165 -11.14 17.56 11.78
CA SER A 165 -10.69 18.45 12.86
C SER A 165 -9.18 18.74 12.82
N MET A 166 -8.42 18.02 11.96
CA MET A 166 -6.97 18.22 11.86
C MET A 166 -6.61 19.39 10.95
N PRO A 167 -5.66 20.26 11.34
CA PRO A 167 -5.12 21.29 10.46
C PRO A 167 -4.30 20.65 9.33
N ASP A 168 -4.33 21.26 8.13
CA ASP A 168 -3.66 20.69 6.94
C ASP A 168 -2.15 20.54 7.12
N ILE A 169 -1.51 21.45 7.89
CA ILE A 169 -0.08 21.35 8.19
C ILE A 169 0.27 20.03 8.90
N LEU A 170 -0.59 19.55 9.81
CA LEU A 170 -0.39 18.29 10.51
C LEU A 170 -0.56 17.09 9.56
N LYS A 171 -1.56 17.14 8.67
CA LYS A 171 -1.77 16.11 7.63
C LYS A 171 -0.54 15.98 6.74
N TRP A 172 -0.04 17.10 6.21
CA TRP A 172 1.18 17.12 5.41
C TRP A 172 2.41 16.64 6.20
N GLY A 173 2.54 17.03 7.46
CA GLY A 173 3.61 16.58 8.34
C GLY A 173 3.64 15.05 8.49
N ILE A 174 2.49 14.42 8.73
CA ILE A 174 2.35 12.95 8.83
C ILE A 174 2.73 12.30 7.49
N ILE A 175 2.20 12.79 6.37
CA ILE A 175 2.46 12.24 5.03
C ILE A 175 3.95 12.28 4.71
N LEU A 176 4.58 13.45 4.86
CA LEU A 176 6.01 13.64 4.55
C LEU A 176 6.91 12.82 5.47
N PHE A 177 6.58 12.74 6.75
CA PHE A 177 7.30 11.91 7.71
C PHE A 177 7.22 10.42 7.35
N SER A 178 6.03 9.94 6.98
CA SER A 178 5.81 8.55 6.58
C SER A 178 6.60 8.18 5.33
N PHE A 179 6.56 9.01 4.29
CA PHE A 179 7.39 8.81 3.09
C PHE A 179 8.89 8.90 3.40
N GLY A 180 9.30 9.84 4.26
CA GLY A 180 10.69 9.98 4.71
C GLY A 180 11.21 8.71 5.36
N LEU A 181 10.41 8.07 6.23
CA LEU A 181 10.78 6.80 6.87
C LEU A 181 10.89 5.65 5.85
N ILE A 182 9.94 5.54 4.92
CA ILE A 182 9.97 4.50 3.88
C ILE A 182 11.21 4.67 2.98
N ILE A 183 11.46 5.89 2.51
CA ILE A 183 12.62 6.19 1.66
C ILE A 183 13.93 5.91 2.41
N LEU A 184 14.01 6.35 3.67
CA LEU A 184 15.19 6.12 4.48
C LEU A 184 15.48 4.63 4.69
N TYR A 185 14.47 3.85 5.08
CA TYR A 185 14.66 2.46 5.48
C TYR A 185 14.76 1.50 4.26
N TYR A 186 13.91 1.66 3.24
CA TYR A 186 13.90 0.76 2.08
C TYR A 186 14.68 1.30 0.87
N GLY A 187 14.92 2.61 0.80
CA GLY A 187 15.72 3.23 -0.24
C GLY A 187 17.17 3.46 0.19
N VAL A 188 17.41 4.33 1.14
CA VAL A 188 18.75 4.81 1.47
C VAL A 188 19.58 3.82 2.29
N TYR A 189 18.98 3.24 3.35
CA TYR A 189 19.68 2.36 4.29
C TYR A 189 20.31 1.12 3.61
N PRO A 190 19.65 0.40 2.68
CA PRO A 190 20.26 -0.72 1.98
C PRO A 190 21.52 -0.35 1.20
N PHE A 191 21.57 0.83 0.57
CA PHE A 191 22.76 1.32 -0.12
C PHE A 191 23.91 1.62 0.85
N ILE A 192 23.61 2.20 2.02
CA ILE A 192 24.62 2.46 3.06
C ILE A 192 25.21 1.12 3.54
N VAL A 193 24.36 0.13 3.83
CA VAL A 193 24.79 -1.20 4.28
C VAL A 193 25.62 -1.90 3.21
N ALA A 194 25.16 -1.89 1.96
CA ALA A 194 25.89 -2.49 0.83
C ALA A 194 27.28 -1.87 0.66
N LYS A 195 27.41 -0.55 0.79
CA LYS A 195 28.70 0.14 0.70
C LYS A 195 29.62 -0.18 1.89
N ARG A 196 29.06 -0.37 3.08
CA ARG A 196 29.83 -0.61 4.31
C ARG A 196 30.28 -2.08 4.46
N TYR A 197 29.54 -3.02 3.85
CA TYR A 197 29.78 -4.46 3.98
C TYR A 197 29.71 -5.16 2.61
N PRO A 198 30.64 -4.84 1.67
CA PRO A 198 30.57 -5.36 0.29
C PRO A 198 30.66 -6.89 0.23
N ASP A 199 31.36 -7.54 1.18
CA ASP A 199 31.59 -8.98 1.20
C ASP A 199 30.44 -9.78 1.84
N LYS A 200 29.38 -9.12 2.33
CA LYS A 200 28.25 -9.78 3.02
C LYS A 200 26.95 -9.79 2.23
N ILE A 201 26.95 -9.27 1.01
CA ILE A 201 25.82 -9.16 0.10
C ILE A 201 26.11 -9.94 -1.17
#